data_66c2ed32226e9870db66ddb2fd7d5bc9
#
_entry.id   66c2ed32226e9870db66ddb2fd7d5bc9
#
_cell.length_a   1.000
_cell.length_b   1.000
_cell.length_c   1.000
_cell.angle_alpha   90.00
_cell.angle_beta   90.00
_cell.angle_gamma   90.00
#
_symmetry.space_group_name_H-M   'P 1'
#
loop_
_entity.id
_entity.type
_entity.pdbx_description
1 polymer ?
#
loop_
_entity_poly.entity_id
_entity_poly.type
_entity_poly.pdbx_seq_one_letter_code
_entity_poly.pdbx_strand_id
1 'polypeptide(L)'
;MVAGVIVGGLLAALAAALVYKIDSYVDPYHHKVAEAGFLLKTTQVNRLSLSYAEGPDNGPPLVLLHAQHLDWFSYSRVLPALSRSFHVFVIDYAGHGATSAPADYPMTANQIGADLADFIQQRIGAPVYLSGNSSGGLLAVWLAANRPQLVRAALLEDPPLFSSEYPRIRQTIAAKSFATSYTAVRDHSDDFLLYWIHASARFFRNHVGPGTSRLLMAAVQVYRHAHPGQPVEIGLVRNDTVRMLIRGLDRYDPRFGAAFYDGSWNQGFSHADALRNIRCPTLLMQANTSILKDGTLDGAMSEAEAARARSLLRQGRFVKVDATHVVNLDQPEAFVQILEKFFLSQP
;
A
#
# COMPACT_ATOMS: atom_id res chain seq x y z
N MET A 1 -53.11 4.69 -7.31
CA MET A 1 -52.26 3.96 -8.29
C MET A 1 -51.23 4.85 -8.98
N VAL A 2 -51.58 6.02 -9.52
CA VAL A 2 -50.63 6.90 -10.27
C VAL A 2 -49.41 7.32 -9.45
N ALA A 3 -49.58 7.75 -8.18
CA ALA A 3 -48.48 8.14 -7.33
C ALA A 3 -47.45 7.02 -7.04
N GLY A 4 -47.92 5.76 -6.89
CA GLY A 4 -47.06 4.60 -6.69
C GLY A 4 -46.20 4.24 -7.92
N VAL A 5 -46.79 4.43 -9.12
CA VAL A 5 -46.08 4.19 -10.39
C VAL A 5 -45.00 5.27 -10.61
N ILE A 6 -45.31 6.53 -10.29
CA ILE A 6 -44.33 7.63 -10.41
C ILE A 6 -43.17 7.44 -9.42
N VAL A 7 -43.43 7.10 -8.17
CA VAL A 7 -42.39 6.84 -7.14
C VAL A 7 -41.56 5.62 -7.53
N GLY A 8 -42.17 4.54 -8.02
CA GLY A 8 -41.47 3.36 -8.51
C GLY A 8 -40.57 3.67 -9.70
N GLY A 9 -41.03 4.48 -10.65
CA GLY A 9 -40.24 4.93 -11.80
C GLY A 9 -39.02 5.80 -11.42
N LEU A 10 -39.21 6.72 -10.46
CA LEU A 10 -38.14 7.54 -9.96
C LEU A 10 -37.04 6.74 -9.21
N LEU A 11 -37.47 5.77 -8.39
CA LEU A 11 -36.53 4.86 -7.70
C LEU A 11 -35.74 4.00 -8.68
N ALA A 12 -36.40 3.46 -9.70
CA ALA A 12 -35.74 2.69 -10.76
C ALA A 12 -34.75 3.53 -11.56
N ALA A 13 -35.09 4.78 -11.91
CA ALA A 13 -34.20 5.70 -12.59
C ALA A 13 -32.99 6.09 -11.73
N LEU A 14 -33.17 6.31 -10.43
CA LEU A 14 -32.08 6.57 -9.50
C LEU A 14 -31.15 5.36 -9.35
N ALA A 15 -31.70 4.15 -9.25
CA ALA A 15 -30.92 2.93 -9.18
C ALA A 15 -30.10 2.72 -10.47
N ALA A 16 -30.72 2.91 -11.64
CA ALA A 16 -30.03 2.82 -12.94
C ALA A 16 -28.90 3.86 -13.07
N ALA A 17 -29.14 5.10 -12.64
CA ALA A 17 -28.12 6.16 -12.64
C ALA A 17 -26.95 5.84 -11.68
N LEU A 18 -27.25 5.22 -10.53
CA LEU A 18 -26.22 4.77 -9.59
C LEU A 18 -25.39 3.64 -10.17
N VAL A 19 -26.04 2.63 -10.75
CA VAL A 19 -25.37 1.52 -11.44
C VAL A 19 -24.47 2.05 -12.55
N TYR A 20 -24.98 2.95 -13.40
CA TYR A 20 -24.21 3.60 -14.46
C TYR A 20 -22.98 4.33 -13.92
N LYS A 21 -23.11 5.09 -12.82
CA LYS A 21 -21.96 5.80 -12.20
C LYS A 21 -20.91 4.86 -11.61
N ILE A 22 -21.32 3.68 -11.15
CA ILE A 22 -20.37 2.66 -10.68
C ILE A 22 -19.67 2.00 -11.85
N ASP A 23 -20.45 1.62 -12.86
CA ASP A 23 -19.98 0.93 -14.06
C ASP A 23 -19.05 1.81 -14.90
N SER A 24 -19.41 3.07 -15.15
CA SER A 24 -18.65 3.97 -16.03
C SER A 24 -17.45 4.65 -15.37
N TYR A 25 -17.19 4.39 -14.09
CA TYR A 25 -16.08 5.08 -13.41
C TYR A 25 -14.73 4.50 -13.81
N VAL A 26 -13.84 5.39 -14.24
CA VAL A 26 -12.41 5.12 -14.44
C VAL A 26 -11.65 6.22 -13.73
N ASP A 27 -10.67 5.87 -12.87
CA ASP A 27 -9.84 6.88 -12.21
C ASP A 27 -9.05 7.65 -13.28
N PRO A 28 -9.12 9.00 -13.30
CA PRO A 28 -8.48 9.82 -14.34
C PRO A 28 -6.96 9.67 -14.39
N TYR A 29 -6.34 9.12 -13.35
CA TYR A 29 -4.90 8.87 -13.36
C TYR A 29 -4.49 7.65 -14.17
N HIS A 30 -5.40 6.76 -14.56
CA HIS A 30 -5.08 5.71 -15.54
C HIS A 30 -4.56 6.32 -16.84
N HIS A 31 -5.24 7.34 -17.35
CA HIS A 31 -4.82 8.04 -18.57
C HIS A 31 -3.48 8.76 -18.38
N LYS A 32 -3.34 9.52 -17.27
CA LYS A 32 -2.10 10.26 -16.99
C LYS A 32 -0.87 9.36 -16.85
N VAL A 33 -1.04 8.20 -16.19
CA VAL A 33 0.03 7.21 -15.99
C VAL A 33 0.39 6.55 -17.34
N ALA A 34 -0.62 6.21 -18.15
CA ALA A 34 -0.40 5.66 -19.49
C ALA A 34 0.29 6.68 -20.43
N GLU A 35 -0.14 7.95 -20.42
CA GLU A 35 0.51 9.04 -21.17
C GLU A 35 1.96 9.28 -20.73
N ALA A 36 2.26 9.06 -19.43
CA ALA A 36 3.62 9.13 -18.91
C ALA A 36 4.48 7.91 -19.29
N GLY A 37 3.95 6.96 -20.07
CA GLY A 37 4.67 5.83 -20.64
C GLY A 37 4.78 4.61 -19.73
N PHE A 38 4.00 4.52 -18.65
CA PHE A 38 4.02 3.34 -17.79
C PHE A 38 3.33 2.15 -18.42
N LEU A 39 3.96 0.97 -18.27
CA LEU A 39 3.44 -0.31 -18.73
C LEU A 39 3.37 -1.28 -17.55
N LEU A 40 2.26 -2.01 -17.45
CA LEU A 40 2.14 -3.14 -16.54
C LEU A 40 2.87 -4.35 -17.11
N LYS A 41 3.71 -4.94 -16.30
CA LYS A 41 4.53 -6.10 -16.67
C LYS A 41 4.45 -7.17 -15.58
N THR A 42 4.75 -8.39 -16.00
CA THR A 42 4.86 -9.54 -15.09
C THR A 42 6.18 -10.26 -15.38
N THR A 43 6.84 -10.73 -14.34
CA THR A 43 8.06 -11.54 -14.46
C THR A 43 8.09 -12.65 -13.43
N GLN A 44 8.79 -13.73 -13.74
CA GLN A 44 9.02 -14.80 -12.76
C GLN A 44 10.23 -14.44 -11.89
N VAL A 45 10.01 -14.45 -10.58
CA VAL A 45 11.07 -14.30 -9.58
C VAL A 45 10.90 -15.45 -8.58
N ASN A 46 11.81 -16.40 -8.60
CA ASN A 46 11.72 -17.60 -7.79
C ASN A 46 10.35 -18.31 -7.96
N ARG A 47 9.54 -18.33 -6.90
CA ARG A 47 8.22 -18.97 -6.90
C ARG A 47 7.07 -17.97 -7.16
N LEU A 48 7.40 -16.69 -7.43
CA LEU A 48 6.41 -15.63 -7.66
C LEU A 48 6.23 -15.35 -9.16
N SER A 49 4.99 -15.14 -9.57
CA SER A 49 4.68 -14.37 -10.77
C SER A 49 4.48 -12.93 -10.32
N LEU A 50 5.56 -12.14 -10.38
CA LEU A 50 5.62 -10.79 -9.80
C LEU A 50 5.14 -9.75 -10.81
N SER A 51 4.14 -8.96 -10.41
CA SER A 51 3.56 -7.85 -11.17
C SER A 51 4.20 -6.52 -10.77
N TYR A 52 4.43 -5.65 -11.75
CA TYR A 52 4.95 -4.31 -11.52
C TYR A 52 4.57 -3.35 -12.65
N ALA A 53 4.53 -2.06 -12.33
CA ALA A 53 4.45 -1.00 -13.34
C ALA A 53 5.85 -0.46 -13.59
N GLU A 54 6.23 -0.31 -14.87
CA GLU A 54 7.52 0.23 -15.29
C GLU A 54 7.32 1.45 -16.15
N GLY A 55 7.94 2.56 -15.78
CA GLY A 55 7.97 3.81 -16.54
C GLY A 55 9.07 3.84 -17.60
N PRO A 56 9.16 4.91 -18.39
CA PRO A 56 10.24 5.10 -19.36
C PRO A 56 11.60 5.22 -18.68
N ASP A 57 12.65 4.81 -19.38
CA ASP A 57 14.05 4.92 -18.91
C ASP A 57 14.59 6.35 -19.12
N ASN A 58 14.17 7.25 -18.24
CA ASN A 58 14.53 8.67 -18.25
C ASN A 58 15.61 9.05 -17.22
N GLY A 59 16.15 8.09 -16.48
CA GLY A 59 17.14 8.38 -15.45
C GLY A 59 17.50 7.18 -14.58
N PRO A 60 18.13 7.41 -13.42
CA PRO A 60 18.51 6.30 -12.55
C PRO A 60 17.30 5.51 -12.04
N PRO A 61 17.48 4.19 -11.81
CA PRO A 61 16.38 3.34 -11.39
C PRO A 61 15.86 3.70 -10.00
N LEU A 62 14.53 3.84 -9.89
CA LEU A 62 13.77 4.10 -8.68
C LEU A 62 12.76 2.98 -8.46
N VAL A 63 12.87 2.27 -7.35
CA VAL A 63 11.89 1.25 -6.92
C VAL A 63 10.98 1.86 -5.87
N LEU A 64 9.66 1.70 -6.08
CA LEU A 64 8.60 2.12 -5.17
C LEU A 64 7.85 0.90 -4.63
N LEU A 65 7.69 0.83 -3.29
CA LEU A 65 6.99 -0.24 -2.58
C LEU A 65 5.81 0.37 -1.81
N HIS A 66 4.59 -0.02 -2.19
CA HIS A 66 3.36 0.53 -1.63
C HIS A 66 3.08 0.04 -0.19
N ALA A 67 2.08 0.63 0.48
CA ALA A 67 1.61 0.19 1.78
C ALA A 67 0.77 -1.10 1.69
N GLN A 68 0.61 -1.79 2.82
CA GLN A 68 -0.34 -2.89 2.94
C GLN A 68 -1.75 -2.48 2.52
N HIS A 69 -2.50 -3.41 1.93
CA HIS A 69 -3.84 -3.21 1.36
C HIS A 69 -3.90 -2.26 0.16
N LEU A 70 -2.76 -1.84 -0.38
CA LEU A 70 -2.68 -1.05 -1.61
C LEU A 70 -2.07 -1.90 -2.72
N ASP A 71 -2.00 -1.33 -3.91
CA ASP A 71 -1.28 -1.87 -5.06
C ASP A 71 -0.42 -0.78 -5.71
N TRP A 72 0.28 -1.09 -6.80
CA TRP A 72 1.12 -0.17 -7.54
C TRP A 72 0.42 1.15 -7.89
N PHE A 73 -0.89 1.13 -8.15
CA PHE A 73 -1.67 2.29 -8.58
C PHE A 73 -1.82 3.35 -7.46
N SER A 74 -1.54 2.99 -6.21
CA SER A 74 -1.48 3.97 -5.11
C SER A 74 -0.43 5.07 -5.32
N TYR A 75 0.57 4.83 -6.15
CA TYR A 75 1.55 5.85 -6.57
C TYR A 75 1.11 6.65 -7.80
N SER A 76 -0.04 6.38 -8.40
CA SER A 76 -0.51 7.00 -9.66
C SER A 76 -0.46 8.53 -9.67
N ARG A 77 -0.61 9.17 -8.51
CA ARG A 77 -0.60 10.64 -8.36
C ARG A 77 0.79 11.24 -8.58
N VAL A 78 1.84 10.48 -8.30
CA VAL A 78 3.24 10.93 -8.36
C VAL A 78 4.03 10.38 -9.56
N LEU A 79 3.57 9.27 -10.16
CA LEU A 79 4.28 8.60 -11.26
C LEU A 79 4.58 9.50 -12.45
N PRO A 80 3.64 10.34 -12.98
CA PRO A 80 3.93 11.21 -14.11
C PRO A 80 5.00 12.26 -13.84
N ALA A 81 5.17 12.68 -12.59
CA ALA A 81 6.23 13.60 -12.20
C ALA A 81 7.57 12.86 -12.07
N LEU A 82 7.59 11.77 -11.31
CA LEU A 82 8.81 10.99 -11.02
C LEU A 82 9.44 10.38 -12.28
N SER A 83 8.63 9.98 -13.27
CA SER A 83 9.14 9.42 -14.54
C SER A 83 9.92 10.41 -15.40
N ARG A 84 9.90 11.70 -15.07
CA ARG A 84 10.72 12.72 -15.77
C ARG A 84 12.20 12.67 -15.35
N SER A 85 12.46 12.19 -14.13
CA SER A 85 13.79 12.20 -13.50
C SER A 85 14.35 10.81 -13.24
N PHE A 86 13.50 9.77 -13.28
CA PHE A 86 13.85 8.41 -12.90
C PHE A 86 13.29 7.37 -13.87
N HIS A 87 13.97 6.21 -13.96
CA HIS A 87 13.38 4.98 -14.47
C HIS A 87 12.62 4.31 -13.32
N VAL A 88 11.30 4.44 -13.28
CA VAL A 88 10.48 4.08 -12.12
C VAL A 88 9.92 2.66 -12.25
N PHE A 89 10.07 1.87 -11.19
CA PHE A 89 9.48 0.55 -11.02
C PHE A 89 8.59 0.55 -9.77
N VAL A 90 7.29 0.28 -9.92
CA VAL A 90 6.36 0.16 -8.79
C VAL A 90 5.93 -1.29 -8.68
N ILE A 91 6.26 -1.94 -7.58
CA ILE A 91 6.14 -3.40 -7.45
C ILE A 91 4.93 -3.75 -6.59
N ASP A 92 4.07 -4.63 -7.11
CA ASP A 92 3.12 -5.38 -6.30
C ASP A 92 3.88 -6.54 -5.63
N TYR A 93 4.36 -6.37 -4.41
CA TYR A 93 5.06 -7.45 -3.72
C TYR A 93 4.09 -8.55 -3.25
N ALA A 94 4.61 -9.72 -2.87
CA ALA A 94 3.81 -10.90 -2.52
C ALA A 94 2.67 -10.56 -1.56
N GLY A 95 1.47 -11.06 -1.86
CA GLY A 95 0.23 -10.80 -1.14
C GLY A 95 -0.56 -9.59 -1.63
N HIS A 96 -0.11 -8.90 -2.69
CA HIS A 96 -0.75 -7.68 -3.17
C HIS A 96 -0.90 -7.64 -4.70
N GLY A 97 -1.90 -6.88 -5.14
CA GLY A 97 -2.11 -6.55 -6.54
C GLY A 97 -2.22 -7.76 -7.45
N ALA A 98 -1.53 -7.74 -8.58
CA ALA A 98 -1.55 -8.84 -9.54
C ALA A 98 -0.41 -9.86 -9.33
N THR A 99 0.41 -9.71 -8.28
CA THR A 99 1.43 -10.70 -7.94
C THR A 99 0.80 -11.99 -7.40
N SER A 100 1.18 -13.12 -7.99
CA SER A 100 0.72 -14.44 -7.58
C SER A 100 1.81 -15.17 -6.80
N ALA A 101 1.46 -15.68 -5.62
CA ALA A 101 2.30 -16.48 -4.75
C ALA A 101 1.66 -17.84 -4.46
N PRO A 102 2.45 -18.94 -4.31
CA PRO A 102 1.91 -20.24 -3.94
C PRO A 102 1.20 -20.23 -2.57
N ALA A 103 0.31 -21.19 -2.35
CA ALA A 103 -0.45 -21.28 -1.10
C ALA A 103 0.45 -21.46 0.15
N ASP A 104 1.60 -22.09 0.00
CA ASP A 104 2.59 -22.32 1.05
C ASP A 104 3.71 -21.24 1.09
N TYR A 105 3.52 -20.11 0.38
CA TYR A 105 4.50 -19.03 0.37
C TYR A 105 4.59 -18.36 1.75
N PRO A 106 5.80 -18.25 2.34
CA PRO A 106 5.98 -17.62 3.64
C PRO A 106 5.79 -16.08 3.54
N MET A 107 4.76 -15.53 4.16
CA MET A 107 4.51 -14.08 4.19
C MET A 107 5.39 -13.39 5.24
N THR A 108 6.72 -13.51 5.12
CA THR A 108 7.69 -12.92 6.05
C THR A 108 8.52 -11.83 5.38
N ALA A 109 9.02 -10.85 6.16
CA ALA A 109 9.93 -9.83 5.66
C ALA A 109 11.15 -10.42 4.96
N ASN A 110 11.71 -11.52 5.52
CA ASN A 110 12.88 -12.17 4.98
C ASN A 110 12.63 -12.78 3.60
N GLN A 111 11.50 -13.47 3.42
CA GLN A 111 11.19 -14.09 2.12
C GLN A 111 10.85 -13.03 1.07
N ILE A 112 9.95 -12.11 1.41
CA ILE A 112 9.52 -11.05 0.48
C ILE A 112 10.70 -10.14 0.11
N GLY A 113 11.52 -9.77 1.10
CA GLY A 113 12.72 -8.96 0.88
C GLY A 113 13.77 -9.67 -0.01
N ALA A 114 13.94 -10.99 0.15
CA ALA A 114 14.84 -11.77 -0.71
C ALA A 114 14.33 -11.80 -2.17
N ASP A 115 13.03 -12.03 -2.39
CA ASP A 115 12.46 -12.03 -3.74
C ASP A 115 12.53 -10.65 -4.40
N LEU A 116 12.32 -9.57 -3.64
CA LEU A 116 12.52 -8.20 -4.13
C LEU A 116 14.00 -7.92 -4.50
N ALA A 117 14.94 -8.43 -3.72
CA ALA A 117 16.36 -8.32 -4.05
C ALA A 117 16.69 -9.05 -5.35
N ASP A 118 16.16 -10.26 -5.53
CA ASP A 118 16.33 -11.03 -6.76
C ASP A 118 15.68 -10.33 -7.96
N PHE A 119 14.51 -9.70 -7.79
CA PHE A 119 13.90 -8.85 -8.83
C PHE A 119 14.83 -7.71 -9.23
N ILE A 120 15.36 -6.94 -8.26
CA ILE A 120 16.27 -5.82 -8.55
C ILE A 120 17.50 -6.33 -9.30
N GLN A 121 18.08 -7.43 -8.87
CA GLN A 121 19.29 -7.99 -9.47
C GLN A 121 19.04 -8.53 -10.89
N GLN A 122 17.96 -9.25 -11.11
CA GLN A 122 17.67 -9.94 -12.38
C GLN A 122 17.01 -9.02 -13.41
N ARG A 123 16.14 -8.10 -12.97
CA ARG A 123 15.33 -7.28 -13.86
C ARG A 123 15.90 -5.89 -14.09
N ILE A 124 16.46 -5.27 -13.05
CA ILE A 124 17.05 -3.93 -13.14
C ILE A 124 18.56 -3.99 -13.38
N GLY A 125 19.26 -4.90 -12.68
CA GLY A 125 20.68 -5.17 -12.89
C GLY A 125 21.63 -4.04 -12.41
N ALA A 126 21.10 -3.06 -11.67
CA ALA A 126 21.86 -1.92 -11.15
C ALA A 126 21.38 -1.55 -9.73
N PRO A 127 22.22 -0.89 -8.92
CA PRO A 127 21.77 -0.32 -7.64
C PRO A 127 20.70 0.73 -7.84
N VAL A 128 19.63 0.68 -7.02
CA VAL A 128 18.43 1.51 -7.15
C VAL A 128 18.34 2.58 -6.07
N TYR A 129 17.67 3.67 -6.36
CA TYR A 129 16.98 4.45 -5.34
C TYR A 129 15.73 3.69 -4.90
N LEU A 130 15.47 3.68 -3.60
CA LEU A 130 14.41 2.86 -3.03
C LEU A 130 13.50 3.71 -2.14
N SER A 131 12.19 3.73 -2.44
CA SER A 131 11.21 4.33 -1.54
C SER A 131 10.13 3.32 -1.20
N GLY A 132 9.67 3.34 0.04
CA GLY A 132 8.58 2.47 0.47
C GLY A 132 7.70 3.12 1.53
N ASN A 133 6.38 2.99 1.35
CA ASN A 133 5.38 3.45 2.30
C ASN A 133 4.98 2.30 3.24
N SER A 134 4.90 2.57 4.54
CA SER A 134 4.37 1.63 5.53
C SER A 134 5.11 0.27 5.52
N SER A 135 4.42 -0.84 5.25
CA SER A 135 5.03 -2.17 5.08
C SER A 135 6.05 -2.21 3.94
N GLY A 136 5.82 -1.46 2.85
CA GLY A 136 6.83 -1.24 1.81
C GLY A 136 8.08 -0.53 2.35
N GLY A 137 7.90 0.37 3.32
CA GLY A 137 9.00 1.02 4.04
C GLY A 137 9.79 0.04 4.91
N LEU A 138 9.13 -0.92 5.55
CA LEU A 138 9.81 -2.00 6.28
C LEU A 138 10.61 -2.92 5.32
N LEU A 139 10.06 -3.23 4.14
CA LEU A 139 10.78 -3.96 3.10
C LEU A 139 11.96 -3.17 2.54
N ALA A 140 11.84 -1.84 2.43
CA ALA A 140 12.95 -0.96 2.07
C ALA A 140 14.07 -0.99 3.12
N VAL A 141 13.71 -1.00 4.42
CA VAL A 141 14.68 -1.20 5.52
C VAL A 141 15.36 -2.56 5.40
N TRP A 142 14.59 -3.62 5.14
CA TRP A 142 15.14 -4.96 4.95
C TRP A 142 16.16 -5.02 3.80
N LEU A 143 15.80 -4.47 2.64
CA LEU A 143 16.66 -4.42 1.44
C LEU A 143 17.95 -3.64 1.71
N ALA A 144 17.83 -2.42 2.25
CA ALA A 144 18.99 -1.57 2.54
C ALA A 144 19.95 -2.18 3.58
N ALA A 145 19.42 -2.96 4.53
CA ALA A 145 20.20 -3.62 5.56
C ALA A 145 20.88 -4.91 5.08
N ASN A 146 20.16 -5.74 4.30
CA ASN A 146 20.59 -7.10 3.94
C ASN A 146 21.19 -7.19 2.54
N ARG A 147 20.95 -6.21 1.68
CA ARG A 147 21.47 -6.13 0.30
C ARG A 147 22.02 -4.73 -0.02
N PRO A 148 22.95 -4.22 0.80
CA PRO A 148 23.42 -2.83 0.69
C PRO A 148 24.00 -2.49 -0.70
N GLN A 149 24.50 -3.48 -1.44
CA GLN A 149 25.01 -3.30 -2.81
C GLN A 149 23.92 -2.99 -3.84
N LEU A 150 22.65 -3.28 -3.52
CA LEU A 150 21.52 -3.02 -4.41
C LEU A 150 20.82 -1.67 -4.15
N VAL A 151 21.17 -0.96 -3.08
CA VAL A 151 20.46 0.27 -2.67
C VAL A 151 21.44 1.44 -2.60
N ARG A 152 21.26 2.44 -3.48
CA ARG A 152 22.05 3.68 -3.50
C ARG A 152 21.66 4.62 -2.36
N ALA A 153 20.36 4.83 -2.18
CA ALA A 153 19.79 5.58 -1.07
C ALA A 153 18.34 5.13 -0.84
N ALA A 154 17.82 5.31 0.38
CA ALA A 154 16.49 4.90 0.76
C ALA A 154 15.66 6.06 1.33
N LEU A 155 14.40 6.20 0.88
CA LEU A 155 13.39 7.06 1.50
C LEU A 155 12.33 6.14 2.14
N LEU A 156 12.19 6.25 3.45
CA LEU A 156 11.29 5.44 4.27
C LEU A 156 10.05 6.27 4.57
N GLU A 157 8.97 6.07 3.79
CA GLU A 157 7.73 6.82 3.91
C GLU A 157 6.87 6.21 5.01
N ASP A 158 6.88 6.83 6.17
CA ASP A 158 6.09 6.50 7.36
C ASP A 158 6.03 4.99 7.69
N PRO A 159 7.18 4.29 7.78
CA PRO A 159 7.19 2.86 8.09
C PRO A 159 6.79 2.61 9.55
N PRO A 160 6.05 1.53 9.88
CA PRO A 160 5.65 1.21 11.25
C PRO A 160 6.79 0.56 12.03
N LEU A 161 7.95 1.26 12.11
CA LEU A 161 9.13 0.79 12.81
C LEU A 161 8.86 0.66 14.31
N PHE A 162 9.21 -0.47 14.88
CA PHE A 162 8.96 -0.91 16.25
C PHE A 162 7.48 -1.11 16.59
N SER A 163 6.59 -0.24 16.12
CA SER A 163 5.15 -0.33 16.36
C SER A 163 4.52 -1.60 15.75
N SER A 164 5.08 -2.13 14.66
CA SER A 164 4.63 -3.38 14.03
C SER A 164 5.31 -4.64 14.57
N GLU A 165 6.29 -4.51 15.46
CA GLU A 165 6.87 -5.67 16.16
C GLU A 165 5.90 -6.20 17.22
N TYR A 166 5.84 -7.52 17.35
CA TYR A 166 5.03 -8.17 18.39
C TYR A 166 5.72 -8.08 19.77
N PRO A 167 5.04 -7.81 20.88
CA PRO A 167 3.59 -7.62 21.02
C PRO A 167 3.09 -6.17 20.83
N ARG A 168 3.97 -5.20 20.56
CA ARG A 168 3.69 -3.76 20.44
C ARG A 168 2.58 -3.46 19.42
N ILE A 169 2.52 -4.21 18.33
CA ILE A 169 1.52 -4.08 17.27
C ILE A 169 0.08 -4.11 17.78
N ARG A 170 -0.19 -4.84 18.87
CA ARG A 170 -1.53 -4.94 19.49
C ARG A 170 -2.05 -3.62 20.04
N GLN A 171 -1.18 -2.63 20.25
CA GLN A 171 -1.51 -1.29 20.75
C GLN A 171 -1.52 -0.25 19.62
N THR A 172 -1.85 -0.65 18.40
CA THR A 172 -1.98 0.21 17.22
C THR A 172 -3.37 0.10 16.62
N ILE A 173 -3.82 1.13 15.91
CA ILE A 173 -5.09 1.07 15.16
C ILE A 173 -5.06 -0.02 14.09
N ALA A 174 -3.88 -0.34 13.54
CA ALA A 174 -3.70 -1.37 12.52
C ALA A 174 -3.99 -2.79 13.04
N ALA A 175 -3.85 -3.03 14.34
CA ALA A 175 -4.08 -4.34 14.96
C ALA A 175 -5.44 -4.95 14.60
N LYS A 176 -6.49 -4.11 14.48
CA LYS A 176 -7.83 -4.57 14.11
C LYS A 176 -7.87 -5.09 12.67
N SER A 177 -7.18 -4.44 11.74
CA SER A 177 -7.11 -4.88 10.35
C SER A 177 -6.35 -6.19 10.22
N PHE A 178 -5.24 -6.34 10.96
CA PHE A 178 -4.48 -7.58 11.02
C PHE A 178 -5.29 -8.74 11.64
N ALA A 179 -6.06 -8.46 12.70
CA ALA A 179 -7.00 -9.44 13.27
C ALA A 179 -8.07 -9.86 12.26
N THR A 180 -8.57 -8.94 11.44
CA THR A 180 -9.53 -9.26 10.37
C THR A 180 -8.90 -10.17 9.32
N SER A 181 -7.65 -9.90 8.92
CA SER A 181 -6.90 -10.76 8.00
C SER A 181 -6.67 -12.16 8.57
N TYR A 182 -6.27 -12.24 9.84
CA TYR A 182 -6.07 -13.52 10.54
C TYR A 182 -7.36 -14.35 10.62
N THR A 183 -8.50 -13.71 10.94
CA THR A 183 -9.78 -14.41 10.98
C THR A 183 -10.25 -14.82 9.59
N ALA A 184 -10.04 -14.01 8.57
CA ALA A 184 -10.37 -14.37 7.18
C ALA A 184 -9.60 -15.60 6.71
N VAL A 185 -8.30 -15.72 7.04
CA VAL A 185 -7.50 -16.93 6.75
C VAL A 185 -8.05 -18.15 7.46
N ARG A 186 -8.34 -18.02 8.76
CA ARG A 186 -8.92 -19.12 9.57
C ARG A 186 -10.29 -19.56 9.06
N ASP A 187 -11.12 -18.59 8.63
CA ASP A 187 -12.48 -18.84 8.13
C ASP A 187 -12.49 -19.26 6.65
N HIS A 188 -11.30 -19.42 6.03
CA HIS A 188 -11.12 -19.79 4.61
C HIS A 188 -11.91 -18.91 3.65
N SER A 189 -11.85 -17.59 3.86
CA SER A 189 -12.57 -16.62 3.01
C SER A 189 -11.92 -16.51 1.63
N ASP A 190 -12.72 -16.76 0.57
CA ASP A 190 -12.27 -16.64 -0.82
C ASP A 190 -12.32 -15.18 -1.35
N ASP A 191 -12.98 -14.26 -0.61
CA ASP A 191 -13.17 -12.87 -1.00
C ASP A 191 -12.87 -11.94 0.17
N PHE A 192 -11.61 -11.48 0.23
CA PHE A 192 -11.19 -10.66 1.35
C PHE A 192 -11.81 -9.27 1.35
N LEU A 193 -12.07 -8.65 0.20
CA LEU A 193 -12.73 -7.34 0.16
C LEU A 193 -14.13 -7.39 0.77
N LEU A 194 -14.96 -8.33 0.36
CA LEU A 194 -16.31 -8.47 0.93
C LEU A 194 -16.27 -8.87 2.41
N TYR A 195 -15.34 -9.75 2.79
CA TYR A 195 -15.11 -10.12 4.18
C TYR A 195 -14.75 -8.89 5.03
N TRP A 196 -13.81 -8.09 4.58
CA TRP A 196 -13.37 -6.88 5.26
C TRP A 196 -14.47 -5.84 5.40
N ILE A 197 -15.27 -5.60 4.33
CA ILE A 197 -16.43 -4.69 4.37
C ILE A 197 -17.45 -5.18 5.40
N HIS A 198 -17.73 -6.49 5.44
CA HIS A 198 -18.64 -7.10 6.41
C HIS A 198 -18.13 -6.95 7.85
N ALA A 199 -16.88 -7.30 8.11
CA ALA A 199 -16.22 -7.16 9.42
C ALA A 199 -16.19 -5.70 9.90
N SER A 200 -16.12 -4.74 8.96
CA SER A 200 -16.13 -3.30 9.22
C SER A 200 -17.53 -2.67 9.28
N ALA A 201 -18.61 -3.45 9.21
CA ALA A 201 -19.99 -2.95 9.11
C ALA A 201 -20.38 -2.02 10.28
N ARG A 202 -19.86 -2.27 11.50
CA ARG A 202 -20.09 -1.41 12.67
C ARG A 202 -19.41 -0.04 12.49
N PHE A 203 -18.21 -0.01 11.96
CA PHE A 203 -17.49 1.22 11.64
C PHE A 203 -18.27 2.05 10.60
N PHE A 204 -18.66 1.46 9.48
CA PHE A 204 -19.45 2.14 8.46
C PHE A 204 -20.77 2.70 9.00
N ARG A 205 -21.50 1.91 9.80
CA ARG A 205 -22.76 2.36 10.42
C ARG A 205 -22.56 3.57 11.32
N ASN A 206 -21.49 3.60 12.12
CA ASN A 206 -21.25 4.67 13.09
C ASN A 206 -20.71 5.96 12.48
N HIS A 207 -19.96 5.88 11.34
CA HIS A 207 -19.27 7.04 10.77
C HIS A 207 -19.89 7.52 9.45
N VAL A 208 -20.61 6.64 8.73
CA VAL A 208 -21.20 7.00 7.42
C VAL A 208 -22.73 6.89 7.46
N GLY A 209 -23.26 5.87 8.12
CA GLY A 209 -24.70 5.67 8.27
C GLY A 209 -25.14 4.21 8.15
N PRO A 210 -26.39 3.91 8.53
CA PRO A 210 -26.93 2.56 8.48
C PRO A 210 -27.02 2.06 7.03
N GLY A 211 -26.69 0.77 6.83
CA GLY A 211 -26.77 0.13 5.50
C GLY A 211 -25.59 0.36 4.57
N THR A 212 -24.65 1.27 4.90
CA THR A 212 -23.51 1.62 4.02
C THR A 212 -22.67 0.41 3.61
N SER A 213 -22.39 -0.52 4.52
CA SER A 213 -21.63 -1.74 4.18
C SER A 213 -22.35 -2.61 3.14
N ARG A 214 -23.67 -2.74 3.25
CA ARG A 214 -24.48 -3.50 2.26
C ARG A 214 -24.48 -2.81 0.89
N LEU A 215 -24.61 -1.48 0.87
CA LEU A 215 -24.55 -0.70 -0.37
C LEU A 215 -23.17 -0.80 -1.01
N LEU A 216 -22.09 -0.73 -0.22
CA LEU A 216 -20.73 -0.87 -0.73
C LEU A 216 -20.48 -2.28 -1.28
N MET A 217 -20.94 -3.35 -0.59
CA MET A 217 -20.84 -4.71 -1.12
C MET A 217 -21.62 -4.87 -2.44
N ALA A 218 -22.82 -4.30 -2.55
CA ALA A 218 -23.58 -4.30 -3.79
C ALA A 218 -22.85 -3.54 -4.91
N ALA A 219 -22.25 -2.39 -4.61
CA ALA A 219 -21.47 -1.62 -5.58
C ALA A 219 -20.24 -2.41 -6.07
N VAL A 220 -19.55 -3.12 -5.19
CA VAL A 220 -18.45 -4.03 -5.55
C VAL A 220 -18.90 -5.11 -6.52
N GLN A 221 -20.05 -5.74 -6.25
CA GLN A 221 -20.62 -6.79 -7.12
C GLN A 221 -20.99 -6.25 -8.51
N VAL A 222 -21.64 -5.06 -8.55
CA VAL A 222 -21.98 -4.38 -9.81
C VAL A 222 -20.72 -4.10 -10.63
N TYR A 223 -19.71 -3.51 -9.99
CA TYR A 223 -18.44 -3.18 -10.66
C TYR A 223 -17.74 -4.43 -11.21
N ARG A 224 -17.61 -5.49 -10.42
CA ARG A 224 -16.97 -6.75 -10.85
C ARG A 224 -17.70 -7.44 -11.99
N HIS A 225 -19.04 -7.33 -12.02
CA HIS A 225 -19.85 -7.86 -13.13
C HIS A 225 -19.58 -7.14 -14.44
N ALA A 226 -19.47 -5.82 -14.37
CA ALA A 226 -19.20 -4.96 -15.53
C ALA A 226 -17.74 -4.99 -15.99
N HIS A 227 -16.80 -5.19 -15.06
CA HIS A 227 -15.34 -5.16 -15.30
C HIS A 227 -14.65 -6.46 -14.85
N PRO A 228 -14.92 -7.59 -15.50
CA PRO A 228 -14.36 -8.88 -15.10
C PRO A 228 -12.83 -8.87 -15.17
N GLY A 229 -12.20 -9.29 -14.07
CA GLY A 229 -10.74 -9.35 -13.95
C GLY A 229 -10.03 -8.01 -13.71
N GLN A 230 -10.76 -6.89 -13.65
CA GLN A 230 -10.19 -5.59 -13.24
C GLN A 230 -10.28 -5.41 -11.71
N PRO A 231 -9.31 -4.73 -11.07
CA PRO A 231 -9.43 -4.34 -9.67
C PRO A 231 -10.63 -3.41 -9.45
N VAL A 232 -11.31 -3.54 -8.32
CA VAL A 232 -12.53 -2.76 -8.01
C VAL A 232 -12.22 -1.27 -7.82
N GLU A 233 -12.88 -0.41 -8.57
CA GLU A 233 -12.81 1.05 -8.45
C GLU A 233 -14.20 1.65 -8.24
N ILE A 234 -14.43 2.28 -7.09
CA ILE A 234 -15.73 2.88 -6.74
C ILE A 234 -15.63 4.40 -6.72
N GLY A 235 -15.99 5.05 -7.82
CA GLY A 235 -15.92 6.51 -7.98
C GLY A 235 -16.85 7.32 -7.08
N LEU A 236 -17.86 6.68 -6.46
CA LEU A 236 -18.74 7.31 -5.47
C LEU A 236 -18.01 7.63 -4.15
N VAL A 237 -16.89 6.98 -3.89
CA VAL A 237 -16.02 7.25 -2.75
C VAL A 237 -15.10 8.42 -3.10
N ARG A 238 -15.31 9.58 -2.46
CA ARG A 238 -14.56 10.81 -2.78
C ARG A 238 -13.13 10.83 -2.26
N ASN A 239 -12.85 10.09 -1.19
CA ASN A 239 -11.53 10.04 -0.58
C ASN A 239 -10.62 9.08 -1.36
N ASP A 240 -9.50 9.60 -1.88
CA ASP A 240 -8.55 8.84 -2.70
C ASP A 240 -7.94 7.65 -1.96
N THR A 241 -7.54 7.84 -0.72
CA THR A 241 -6.97 6.77 0.10
C THR A 241 -7.97 5.63 0.29
N VAL A 242 -9.25 5.93 0.52
CA VAL A 242 -10.30 4.91 0.67
C VAL A 242 -10.57 4.20 -0.66
N ARG A 243 -10.53 4.92 -1.80
CA ARG A 243 -10.67 4.28 -3.12
C ARG A 243 -9.52 3.32 -3.41
N MET A 244 -8.28 3.76 -3.14
CA MET A 244 -7.10 2.91 -3.31
C MET A 244 -7.11 1.72 -2.35
N LEU A 245 -7.62 1.90 -1.13
CA LEU A 245 -7.81 0.80 -0.18
C LEU A 245 -8.81 -0.24 -0.71
N ILE A 246 -9.98 0.17 -1.23
CA ILE A 246 -10.97 -0.74 -1.81
C ILE A 246 -10.35 -1.50 -2.99
N ARG A 247 -9.63 -0.79 -3.87
CA ARG A 247 -8.94 -1.37 -5.01
C ARG A 247 -7.91 -2.42 -4.59
N GLY A 248 -7.05 -2.09 -3.65
CA GLY A 248 -6.00 -3.00 -3.19
C GLY A 248 -6.54 -4.21 -2.42
N LEU A 249 -7.58 -4.02 -1.58
CA LEU A 249 -8.25 -5.11 -0.86
C LEU A 249 -8.91 -6.14 -1.79
N ASP A 250 -9.29 -5.76 -2.99
CA ASP A 250 -9.88 -6.64 -3.99
C ASP A 250 -8.93 -7.77 -4.43
N ARG A 251 -7.62 -7.51 -4.35
CA ARG A 251 -6.57 -8.46 -4.74
C ARG A 251 -5.55 -8.71 -3.60
N TYR A 252 -5.97 -8.49 -2.38
CA TYR A 252 -5.12 -8.70 -1.23
C TYR A 252 -5.21 -10.13 -0.71
N ASP A 253 -4.05 -10.74 -0.46
CA ASP A 253 -3.95 -12.01 0.23
C ASP A 253 -3.92 -11.79 1.75
N PRO A 254 -4.96 -12.21 2.48
CA PRO A 254 -5.05 -11.98 3.93
C PRO A 254 -3.95 -12.68 4.73
N ARG A 255 -3.22 -13.66 4.17
CA ARG A 255 -2.07 -14.29 4.84
C ARG A 255 -0.98 -13.28 5.18
N PHE A 256 -0.82 -12.21 4.37
CA PHE A 256 0.13 -11.15 4.66
C PHE A 256 -0.21 -10.43 5.98
N GLY A 257 -1.45 -9.99 6.16
CA GLY A 257 -1.89 -9.35 7.41
C GLY A 257 -1.97 -10.30 8.58
N ALA A 258 -2.30 -11.58 8.34
CA ALA A 258 -2.27 -12.62 9.37
C ALA A 258 -0.87 -12.81 9.96
N ALA A 259 0.17 -12.74 9.12
CA ALA A 259 1.56 -12.82 9.55
C ALA A 259 1.99 -11.63 10.44
N PHE A 260 1.44 -10.44 10.23
CA PHE A 260 1.62 -9.32 11.18
C PHE A 260 0.88 -9.56 12.49
N TYR A 261 -0.34 -10.13 12.43
CA TYR A 261 -1.15 -10.38 13.61
C TYR A 261 -0.50 -11.36 14.59
N ASP A 262 0.10 -12.43 14.10
CA ASP A 262 0.76 -13.46 14.91
C ASP A 262 2.26 -13.19 15.13
N GLY A 263 2.83 -12.17 14.47
CA GLY A 263 4.22 -11.75 14.58
C GLY A 263 5.19 -12.50 13.67
N SER A 264 4.74 -13.48 12.89
CA SER A 264 5.60 -14.26 12.00
C SER A 264 6.19 -13.42 10.86
N TRP A 265 5.55 -12.30 10.47
CA TRP A 265 6.07 -11.40 9.46
C TRP A 265 7.46 -10.87 9.80
N ASN A 266 7.68 -10.52 11.09
CA ASN A 266 8.97 -10.02 11.58
C ASN A 266 9.92 -11.14 12.05
N GLN A 267 9.60 -12.42 11.83
CA GLN A 267 10.44 -13.51 12.28
C GLN A 267 11.85 -13.42 11.68
N GLY A 268 12.87 -13.29 12.54
CA GLY A 268 14.25 -13.09 12.11
C GLY A 268 14.56 -11.72 11.49
N PHE A 269 13.65 -10.75 11.59
CA PHE A 269 13.84 -9.38 11.14
C PHE A 269 13.66 -8.42 12.31
N SER A 270 14.76 -8.02 12.95
CA SER A 270 14.80 -6.99 13.99
C SER A 270 14.92 -5.63 13.35
N HIS A 271 13.95 -4.73 13.59
CA HIS A 271 14.00 -3.37 13.07
C HIS A 271 15.23 -2.61 13.56
N ALA A 272 15.60 -2.79 14.85
CA ALA A 272 16.75 -2.11 15.42
C ALA A 272 18.08 -2.53 14.77
N ASP A 273 18.26 -3.83 14.53
CA ASP A 273 19.49 -4.33 13.93
C ASP A 273 19.57 -4.00 12.45
N ALA A 274 18.46 -4.08 11.74
CA ALA A 274 18.37 -3.68 10.35
C ALA A 274 18.74 -2.19 10.19
N LEU A 275 18.16 -1.28 10.99
CA LEU A 275 18.49 0.16 10.92
C LEU A 275 19.98 0.43 11.16
N ARG A 276 20.62 -0.26 12.12
CA ARG A 276 22.08 -0.15 12.35
C ARG A 276 22.93 -0.64 11.19
N ASN A 277 22.41 -1.60 10.42
CA ASN A 277 23.09 -2.22 9.29
C ASN A 277 22.94 -1.44 7.98
N ILE A 278 22.02 -0.49 7.88
CA ILE A 278 21.88 0.37 6.71
C ILE A 278 23.15 1.22 6.55
N ARG A 279 23.74 1.18 5.34
CA ARG A 279 24.96 1.90 5.00
C ARG A 279 24.74 3.05 4.03
N CYS A 280 23.68 3.02 3.26
CA CYS A 280 23.35 4.07 2.29
C CYS A 280 22.72 5.30 2.98
N PRO A 281 22.77 6.47 2.34
CA PRO A 281 22.00 7.64 2.77
C PRO A 281 20.51 7.27 2.91
N THR A 282 19.90 7.66 4.04
CA THR A 282 18.52 7.28 4.34
C THR A 282 17.72 8.48 4.84
N LEU A 283 16.57 8.75 4.25
CA LEU A 283 15.61 9.74 4.72
C LEU A 283 14.41 9.03 5.36
N LEU A 284 14.23 9.24 6.66
CA LEU A 284 13.03 8.82 7.37
C LEU A 284 11.99 9.94 7.29
N MET A 285 10.86 9.65 6.67
CA MET A 285 9.70 10.52 6.62
C MET A 285 8.65 10.03 7.62
N GLN A 286 8.12 10.91 8.45
CA GLN A 286 7.05 10.63 9.39
C GLN A 286 5.83 11.47 9.06
N ALA A 287 4.68 10.84 8.92
CA ALA A 287 3.37 11.48 8.82
C ALA A 287 2.80 11.83 10.21
N ASN A 288 1.57 12.34 10.25
CA ASN A 288 0.90 12.65 11.50
C ASN A 288 0.66 11.39 12.33
N THR A 289 0.82 11.54 13.63
CA THR A 289 0.63 10.46 14.60
C THR A 289 0.04 10.99 15.89
N SER A 290 -0.75 10.19 16.57
CA SER A 290 -1.31 10.51 17.88
C SER A 290 -1.45 9.28 18.77
N ILE A 291 -1.57 9.49 20.07
CA ILE A 291 -1.91 8.45 21.04
C ILE A 291 -3.33 8.71 21.50
N LEU A 292 -4.20 7.74 21.27
CA LEU A 292 -5.60 7.80 21.69
C LEU A 292 -5.71 7.70 23.25
N LYS A 293 -6.89 8.03 23.79
CA LYS A 293 -7.12 8.03 25.25
C LYS A 293 -6.87 6.68 25.93
N ASP A 294 -7.01 5.59 25.21
CA ASP A 294 -6.75 4.21 25.68
C ASP A 294 -5.29 3.74 25.50
N GLY A 295 -4.40 4.65 25.06
CA GLY A 295 -3.00 4.34 24.80
C GLY A 295 -2.72 3.73 23.42
N THR A 296 -3.74 3.55 22.56
CA THR A 296 -3.57 3.03 21.20
C THR A 296 -2.86 4.06 20.32
N LEU A 297 -1.84 3.62 19.58
CA LEU A 297 -1.18 4.44 18.58
C LEU A 297 -2.07 4.58 17.35
N ASP A 298 -2.40 5.83 17.01
CA ASP A 298 -3.01 6.24 15.75
C ASP A 298 -1.94 6.85 14.87
N GLY A 299 -1.37 6.04 13.96
CA GLY A 299 -0.23 6.36 13.12
C GLY A 299 0.70 5.15 12.95
N ALA A 300 1.73 5.30 12.13
CA ALA A 300 2.72 4.24 11.90
C ALA A 300 3.71 4.11 13.06
N MET A 301 4.27 5.23 13.50
CA MET A 301 5.22 5.32 14.62
C MET A 301 4.80 6.42 15.58
N SER A 302 4.99 6.19 16.88
CA SER A 302 5.00 7.29 17.85
C SER A 302 6.25 8.17 17.68
N GLU A 303 6.22 9.37 18.26
CA GLU A 303 7.39 10.27 18.27
C GLU A 303 8.65 9.61 18.89
N ALA A 304 8.42 8.80 19.93
CA ALA A 304 9.54 8.07 20.60
C ALA A 304 10.13 6.97 19.69
N GLU A 305 9.27 6.25 18.94
CA GLU A 305 9.70 5.23 17.99
C GLU A 305 10.43 5.86 16.80
N ALA A 306 9.96 7.00 16.29
CA ALA A 306 10.64 7.76 15.24
C ALA A 306 11.99 8.30 15.71
N ALA A 307 12.07 8.85 16.92
CA ALA A 307 13.35 9.31 17.52
C ALA A 307 14.34 8.14 17.68
N ARG A 308 13.85 6.97 18.13
CA ARG A 308 14.68 5.76 18.22
C ARG A 308 15.17 5.31 16.84
N ALA A 309 14.30 5.30 15.82
CA ALA A 309 14.72 4.93 14.46
C ALA A 309 15.82 5.84 13.93
N ARG A 310 15.67 7.16 14.12
CA ARG A 310 16.68 8.15 13.73
C ARG A 310 18.02 7.91 14.41
N SER A 311 18.02 7.58 15.69
CA SER A 311 19.28 7.37 16.46
C SER A 311 20.06 6.13 16.01
N LEU A 312 19.39 5.18 15.31
CA LEU A 312 20.00 3.95 14.83
C LEU A 312 20.56 4.07 13.41
N LEU A 313 20.07 5.03 12.62
CA LEU A 313 20.52 5.27 11.25
C LEU A 313 21.88 5.99 11.23
N ARG A 314 22.88 5.41 10.56
CA ARG A 314 24.25 5.99 10.48
C ARG A 314 24.30 7.26 9.62
N GLN A 315 23.58 7.29 8.51
CA GLN A 315 23.47 8.40 7.57
C GLN A 315 22.01 8.82 7.43
N GLY A 316 21.31 8.96 8.58
CA GLY A 316 19.91 9.24 8.65
C GLY A 316 19.59 10.73 8.56
N ARG A 317 18.68 11.10 7.64
CA ARG A 317 17.96 12.38 7.66
C ARG A 317 16.52 12.14 8.09
N PHE A 318 15.83 13.17 8.52
CA PHE A 318 14.46 13.09 8.99
C PHE A 318 13.65 14.25 8.48
N VAL A 319 12.41 13.97 8.10
CA VAL A 319 11.39 14.97 7.78
C VAL A 319 10.06 14.56 8.37
N LYS A 320 9.35 15.51 8.97
CA LYS A 320 7.95 15.35 9.37
C LYS A 320 7.08 16.05 8.34
N VAL A 321 6.04 15.38 7.87
CA VAL A 321 5.10 15.89 6.86
C VAL A 321 3.72 15.96 7.49
N ASP A 322 3.04 17.09 7.33
CA ASP A 322 1.63 17.24 7.72
C ASP A 322 0.74 16.53 6.70
N ALA A 323 0.59 15.24 6.89
CA ALA A 323 -0.12 14.34 5.99
C ALA A 323 -0.70 13.16 6.75
N THR A 324 -1.61 12.43 6.11
CA THR A 324 -2.03 11.10 6.55
C THR A 324 -0.93 10.07 6.27
N HIS A 325 -1.12 8.84 6.71
CA HIS A 325 -0.16 7.73 6.58
C HIS A 325 0.35 7.45 5.15
N VAL A 326 -0.41 7.79 4.11
CA VAL A 326 -0.04 7.58 2.70
C VAL A 326 0.30 8.93 2.08
N VAL A 327 1.52 9.43 2.36
CA VAL A 327 1.95 10.79 1.99
C VAL A 327 1.94 11.01 0.47
N ASN A 328 2.33 10.01 -0.31
CA ASN A 328 2.32 10.06 -1.77
C ASN A 328 0.91 10.23 -2.38
N LEU A 329 -0.16 9.89 -1.66
CA LEU A 329 -1.55 10.13 -2.07
C LEU A 329 -2.10 11.45 -1.52
N ASP A 330 -1.78 11.76 -0.26
CA ASP A 330 -2.35 12.90 0.46
C ASP A 330 -1.65 14.22 0.11
N GLN A 331 -0.32 14.18 -0.06
CA GLN A 331 0.54 15.33 -0.37
C GLN A 331 1.48 15.02 -1.56
N PRO A 332 0.95 14.69 -2.76
CA PRO A 332 1.75 14.16 -3.87
C PRO A 332 2.87 15.11 -4.31
N GLU A 333 2.62 16.42 -4.38
CA GLU A 333 3.61 17.42 -4.78
C GLU A 333 4.74 17.51 -3.75
N ALA A 334 4.41 17.53 -2.45
CA ALA A 334 5.40 17.56 -1.38
C ALA A 334 6.25 16.28 -1.37
N PHE A 335 5.61 15.11 -1.57
CA PHE A 335 6.31 13.83 -1.67
C PHE A 335 7.33 13.84 -2.81
N VAL A 336 6.94 14.26 -4.02
CA VAL A 336 7.82 14.35 -5.19
C VAL A 336 9.00 15.28 -4.92
N GLN A 337 8.75 16.48 -4.41
CA GLN A 337 9.80 17.46 -4.10
C GLN A 337 10.81 16.94 -3.07
N ILE A 338 10.32 16.29 -2.00
CA ILE A 338 11.18 15.72 -0.97
C ILE A 338 12.03 14.58 -1.55
N LEU A 339 11.40 13.68 -2.32
CA LEU A 339 12.04 12.51 -2.93
C LEU A 339 13.13 12.95 -3.92
N GLU A 340 12.80 13.82 -4.88
CA GLU A 340 13.75 14.32 -5.88
C GLU A 340 14.91 15.07 -5.24
N LYS A 341 14.62 16.00 -4.32
CA LYS A 341 15.64 16.73 -3.58
C LYS A 341 16.59 15.81 -2.84
N PHE A 342 16.06 14.75 -2.23
CA PHE A 342 16.88 13.80 -1.48
C PHE A 342 17.68 12.92 -2.43
N PHE A 343 17.09 12.26 -3.40
CA PHE A 343 17.77 11.27 -4.24
C PHE A 343 18.73 11.93 -5.24
N LEU A 344 18.33 13.02 -5.90
CA LEU A 344 19.19 13.69 -6.88
C LEU A 344 20.37 14.46 -6.25
N SER A 345 20.36 14.63 -4.93
CA SER A 345 21.52 15.17 -4.18
C SER A 345 22.53 14.10 -3.78
N GLN A 346 22.27 12.83 -4.04
CA GLN A 346 23.20 11.76 -3.74
C GLN A 346 24.17 11.55 -4.92
N PRO A 347 25.44 11.19 -4.66
CA PRO A 347 26.44 10.93 -5.69
C PRO A 347 26.11 9.72 -6.57
#